data_0e0215304a4cdb66396f82b192e0fc6c
#
_entry.id   0e0215304a4cdb66396f82b192e0fc6c
#
_cell.length_a   1.000
_cell.length_b   1.000
_cell.length_c   1.000
_cell.angle_alpha   90.00
_cell.angle_beta   90.00
_cell.angle_gamma   90.00
#
_symmetry.space_group_name_H-M   'P 1'
#
loop_
_entity.id
_entity.type
_entity.pdbx_description
1 polymer ?
#
loop_
_entity_poly.entity_id
_entity_poly.type
_entity_poly.pdbx_seq_one_letter_code
_entity_poly.pdbx_strand_id
1 'polypeptide(L)'
;ISRRIDAEERALAQADLVITSTRQEADQQYSRYGHFEADQAEVVPPGVDASRFHPHASSQEGSALQSLLQPFLREPDRPPLLAISRAVRRKNIPALVEAFGQSPVLRQRHNLVLVLGCRDDPRQLEKQQRDVLQQVFDLVDRFDLYGQVAYPKQHSRSQIPALYRWAASRGGLFVNPALTEPFGLTLLEAAACGLPMVATDDGGP
;
A
#
# COMPACT_ATOMS: atom_id res chain seq x y z
N ILE A 1 1.82 -1.49 26.21
CA ILE A 1 0.46 -1.17 25.68
C ILE A 1 -0.25 -0.24 26.68
N SER A 2 -0.37 -0.57 27.99
CA SER A 2 -1.08 0.25 28.98
C SER A 2 -0.58 1.71 29.03
N ARG A 3 0.73 1.93 29.11
CA ARG A 3 1.31 3.30 29.17
C ARG A 3 0.94 4.17 27.95
N ARG A 4 0.77 3.57 26.79
CA ARG A 4 0.35 4.29 25.59
C ARG A 4 -1.13 4.66 25.68
N ILE A 5 -1.97 3.72 26.07
CA ILE A 5 -3.41 3.96 26.29
C ILE A 5 -3.61 5.05 27.34
N ASP A 6 -2.91 4.97 28.47
CA ASP A 6 -2.99 5.98 29.53
C ASP A 6 -2.57 7.38 29.07
N ALA A 7 -1.63 7.47 28.12
CA ALA A 7 -1.20 8.75 27.55
C ALA A 7 -2.25 9.31 26.56
N GLU A 8 -2.83 8.44 25.73
CA GLU A 8 -3.90 8.79 24.79
C GLU A 8 -5.16 9.21 25.54
N GLU A 9 -5.58 8.50 26.60
CA GLU A 9 -6.69 8.89 27.48
C GLU A 9 -6.49 10.27 28.11
N ARG A 10 -5.29 10.57 28.60
CA ARG A 10 -4.99 11.90 29.15
C ARG A 10 -5.02 12.99 28.10
N ALA A 11 -4.61 12.70 26.88
CA ALA A 11 -4.67 13.65 25.79
C ALA A 11 -6.13 13.94 25.40
N LEU A 12 -6.97 12.90 25.29
CA LEU A 12 -8.39 13.03 25.00
C LEU A 12 -9.14 13.81 26.09
N ALA A 13 -8.84 13.55 27.37
CA ALA A 13 -9.45 14.26 28.49
C ALA A 13 -9.16 15.79 28.53
N GLN A 14 -8.14 16.24 27.79
CA GLN A 14 -7.70 17.64 27.76
C GLN A 14 -7.90 18.28 26.38
N ALA A 15 -8.39 17.53 25.40
CA ALA A 15 -8.59 18.02 24.04
C ALA A 15 -9.90 18.80 23.93
N ASP A 16 -9.85 20.01 23.38
CA ASP A 16 -11.04 20.77 22.99
C ASP A 16 -11.64 20.24 21.67
N LEU A 17 -10.81 19.62 20.83
CA LEU A 17 -11.19 19.06 19.53
C LEU A 17 -10.33 17.84 19.21
N VAL A 18 -10.96 16.79 18.71
CA VAL A 18 -10.31 15.56 18.20
C VAL A 18 -10.50 15.49 16.70
N ILE A 19 -9.41 15.59 15.92
CA ILE A 19 -9.46 15.45 14.47
C ILE A 19 -9.20 14.00 14.10
N THR A 20 -10.12 13.41 13.34
CA THR A 20 -10.00 12.06 12.79
C THR A 20 -9.93 12.09 11.27
N SER A 21 -9.27 11.09 10.66
CA SER A 21 -9.15 11.00 9.21
C SER A 21 -10.43 10.51 8.54
N THR A 22 -11.21 9.68 9.25
CA THR A 22 -12.45 9.08 8.75
C THR A 22 -13.47 8.95 9.88
N ARG A 23 -14.74 8.83 9.50
CA ARG A 23 -15.83 8.52 10.43
C ARG A 23 -15.61 7.15 11.11
N GLN A 24 -15.12 6.16 10.36
CA GLN A 24 -14.80 4.85 10.92
C GLN A 24 -13.74 4.94 12.04
N GLU A 25 -12.74 5.80 11.88
CA GLU A 25 -11.73 6.03 12.92
C GLU A 25 -12.37 6.59 14.20
N ALA A 26 -13.25 7.59 14.09
CA ALA A 26 -13.99 8.13 15.21
C ALA A 26 -14.89 7.07 15.88
N ASP A 27 -15.73 6.41 15.08
CA ASP A 27 -16.78 5.53 15.57
C ASP A 27 -16.27 4.17 16.07
N GLN A 28 -15.18 3.64 15.52
CA GLN A 28 -14.70 2.28 15.83
C GLN A 28 -13.38 2.23 16.60
N GLN A 29 -12.55 3.28 16.50
CA GLN A 29 -11.26 3.32 17.17
C GLN A 29 -11.29 4.23 18.38
N TYR A 30 -11.62 5.51 18.18
CA TYR A 30 -11.65 6.48 19.29
C TYR A 30 -12.79 6.23 20.28
N SER A 31 -13.95 5.76 19.84
CA SER A 31 -15.08 5.37 20.70
C SER A 31 -14.74 4.32 21.79
N ARG A 32 -13.56 3.66 21.68
CA ARG A 32 -13.08 2.70 22.69
C ARG A 32 -12.36 3.36 23.87
N TYR A 33 -12.06 4.64 23.77
CA TYR A 33 -11.43 5.40 24.86
C TYR A 33 -12.48 5.99 25.78
N GLY A 34 -12.21 5.95 27.08
CA GLY A 34 -13.14 6.41 28.10
C GLY A 34 -13.35 7.92 28.14
N HIS A 35 -12.37 8.68 27.66
CA HIS A 35 -12.41 10.16 27.60
C HIS A 35 -12.68 10.70 26.20
N PHE A 36 -13.11 9.88 25.26
CA PHE A 36 -13.50 10.33 23.94
C PHE A 36 -14.98 10.72 23.92
N GLU A 37 -15.25 11.97 23.56
CA GLU A 37 -16.61 12.48 23.36
C GLU A 37 -16.86 12.69 21.87
N ALA A 38 -17.94 12.09 21.33
CA ALA A 38 -18.22 12.10 19.90
C ALA A 38 -18.51 13.49 19.32
N ASP A 39 -19.01 14.41 20.13
CA ASP A 39 -19.30 15.80 19.76
C ASP A 39 -18.02 16.67 19.68
N GLN A 40 -16.92 16.21 20.25
CA GLN A 40 -15.60 16.83 20.11
C GLN A 40 -14.86 16.33 18.87
N ALA A 41 -15.40 15.34 18.13
CA ALA A 41 -14.73 14.74 16.98
C ALA A 41 -15.13 15.43 15.68
N GLU A 42 -14.12 15.85 14.91
CA GLU A 42 -14.29 16.36 13.56
C GLU A 42 -13.54 15.48 12.57
N VAL A 43 -14.22 15.09 11.49
CA VAL A 43 -13.62 14.30 10.42
C VAL A 43 -12.99 15.22 9.39
N VAL A 44 -11.66 15.25 9.36
CA VAL A 44 -10.87 16.02 8.40
C VAL A 44 -10.02 15.05 7.57
N PRO A 45 -10.48 14.62 6.38
CA PRO A 45 -9.73 13.70 5.54
C PRO A 45 -8.39 14.31 5.11
N PRO A 46 -7.26 13.58 5.23
CA PRO A 46 -6.00 14.05 4.70
C PRO A 46 -6.04 14.11 3.17
N GLY A 47 -5.43 15.16 2.62
CA GLY A 47 -5.33 15.36 1.18
C GLY A 47 -4.16 14.63 0.54
N VAL A 48 -4.15 14.60 -0.80
CA VAL A 48 -3.00 14.18 -1.61
C VAL A 48 -2.32 15.40 -2.23
N ASP A 49 -0.99 15.36 -2.31
CA ASP A 49 -0.20 16.42 -2.95
C ASP A 49 -0.31 16.30 -4.47
N ALA A 50 -1.22 17.09 -5.07
CA ALA A 50 -1.47 17.10 -6.51
C ALA A 50 -0.27 17.61 -7.36
N SER A 51 0.71 18.27 -6.74
CA SER A 51 1.94 18.65 -7.44
C SER A 51 2.87 17.46 -7.70
N ARG A 52 2.73 16.40 -6.93
CA ARG A 52 3.51 15.16 -7.03
C ARG A 52 2.71 14.02 -7.66
N PHE A 53 1.45 13.88 -7.27
CA PHE A 53 0.55 12.83 -7.74
C PHE A 53 -0.42 13.40 -8.78
N HIS A 54 -0.09 13.21 -10.04
CA HIS A 54 -0.85 13.67 -11.22
C HIS A 54 -0.54 12.75 -12.41
N PRO A 55 -1.37 12.71 -13.46
CA PRO A 55 -1.21 11.75 -14.56
C PRO A 55 -0.07 12.07 -15.54
N HIS A 56 0.54 13.24 -15.45
CA HIS A 56 1.58 13.67 -16.41
C HIS A 56 2.96 13.09 -16.03
N ALA A 57 3.50 12.20 -16.87
CA ALA A 57 4.83 11.64 -16.68
C ALA A 57 5.93 12.55 -17.24
N SER A 58 7.07 12.60 -16.55
CA SER A 58 8.30 13.18 -17.11
C SER A 58 9.07 12.14 -17.94
N SER A 59 9.80 12.63 -18.97
CA SER A 59 10.58 11.73 -19.84
C SER A 59 11.70 10.95 -19.12
N GLN A 60 12.13 11.41 -17.95
CA GLN A 60 13.22 10.80 -17.17
C GLN A 60 12.74 9.66 -16.24
N GLU A 61 11.45 9.58 -15.93
CA GLU A 61 10.91 8.59 -15.00
C GLU A 61 11.01 7.16 -15.54
N GLY A 62 10.85 6.98 -16.85
CA GLY A 62 10.81 5.67 -17.49
C GLY A 62 12.09 4.84 -17.29
N SER A 63 13.26 5.45 -17.47
CA SER A 63 14.55 4.74 -17.37
C SER A 63 14.87 4.30 -15.94
N ALA A 64 14.56 5.15 -14.95
CA ALA A 64 14.78 4.83 -13.54
C ALA A 64 13.87 3.68 -13.06
N LEU A 65 12.60 3.65 -13.50
CA LEU A 65 11.69 2.56 -13.19
C LEU A 65 12.02 1.28 -13.93
N GLN A 66 12.48 1.38 -15.18
CA GLN A 66 12.95 0.23 -15.93
C GLN A 66 14.10 -0.45 -15.19
N SER A 67 15.11 0.31 -14.76
CA SER A 67 16.24 -0.22 -13.99
C SER A 67 15.80 -0.87 -12.66
N LEU A 68 14.75 -0.34 -12.02
CA LEU A 68 14.21 -0.86 -10.78
C LEU A 68 13.49 -2.21 -10.96
N LEU A 69 12.74 -2.37 -12.05
CA LEU A 69 11.81 -3.50 -12.24
C LEU A 69 12.35 -4.58 -13.18
N GLN A 70 13.18 -4.21 -14.15
CA GLN A 70 13.74 -5.13 -15.16
C GLN A 70 14.42 -6.38 -14.57
N PRO A 71 15.16 -6.31 -13.44
CA PRO A 71 15.78 -7.51 -12.87
C PRO A 71 14.79 -8.59 -12.45
N PHE A 72 13.51 -8.26 -12.28
CA PHE A 72 12.48 -9.15 -11.78
C PHE A 72 11.54 -9.67 -12.86
N LEU A 73 11.45 -9.01 -14.01
CA LEU A 73 10.38 -9.26 -14.99
C LEU A 73 10.95 -9.76 -16.32
N ARG A 74 10.48 -10.93 -16.77
CA ARG A 74 10.82 -11.47 -18.10
C ARG A 74 10.11 -10.72 -19.23
N GLU A 75 8.88 -10.28 -18.99
CA GLU A 75 8.05 -9.53 -19.94
C GLU A 75 7.60 -8.19 -19.31
N PRO A 76 8.50 -7.20 -19.24
CA PRO A 76 8.27 -5.98 -18.49
C PRO A 76 7.15 -5.08 -19.06
N ASP A 77 6.72 -5.34 -20.29
CA ASP A 77 5.66 -4.57 -20.96
C ASP A 77 4.23 -5.03 -20.65
N ARG A 78 4.08 -6.15 -19.95
CA ARG A 78 2.75 -6.58 -19.49
C ARG A 78 2.15 -5.57 -18.52
N PRO A 79 0.81 -5.30 -18.61
CA PRO A 79 0.12 -4.44 -17.64
C PRO A 79 0.40 -4.86 -16.20
N PRO A 80 0.83 -3.95 -15.31
CA PRO A 80 1.14 -4.33 -13.94
C PRO A 80 -0.09 -4.31 -13.03
N LEU A 81 -0.16 -5.26 -12.12
CA LEU A 81 -0.93 -5.17 -10.89
C LEU A 81 0.01 -4.60 -9.82
N LEU A 82 -0.19 -3.36 -9.43
CA LEU A 82 0.70 -2.63 -8.52
C LEU A 82 0.15 -2.60 -7.11
N ALA A 83 0.94 -3.01 -6.12
CA ALA A 83 0.64 -2.83 -4.71
C ALA A 83 1.80 -2.10 -4.02
N ILE A 84 1.47 -1.02 -3.30
CA ILE A 84 2.43 -0.21 -2.54
C ILE A 84 1.96 -0.16 -1.09
N SER A 85 2.73 -0.75 -0.18
CA SER A 85 2.40 -0.76 1.24
C SER A 85 3.61 -1.14 2.10
N ARG A 86 3.46 -1.07 3.42
CA ARG A 86 4.40 -1.75 4.33
C ARG A 86 4.13 -3.26 4.34
N ALA A 87 5.17 -4.06 4.52
CA ALA A 87 5.07 -5.52 4.67
C ALA A 87 4.52 -5.88 6.07
N VAL A 88 3.25 -5.62 6.35
CA VAL A 88 2.59 -5.91 7.63
C VAL A 88 1.31 -6.71 7.40
N ARG A 89 0.93 -7.56 8.39
CA ARG A 89 -0.19 -8.51 8.25
C ARG A 89 -1.48 -7.86 7.73
N ARG A 90 -1.84 -6.70 8.27
CA ARG A 90 -3.10 -6.03 7.88
C ARG A 90 -3.14 -5.61 6.42
N LYS A 91 -1.98 -5.45 5.74
CA LYS A 91 -1.91 -5.12 4.31
C LYS A 91 -2.08 -6.34 3.39
N ASN A 92 -2.10 -7.54 3.95
CA ASN A 92 -2.55 -8.77 3.32
C ASN A 92 -1.89 -9.11 1.96
N ILE A 93 -0.66 -8.67 1.77
CA ILE A 93 0.10 -8.89 0.53
C ILE A 93 0.24 -10.37 0.16
N PRO A 94 0.45 -11.31 1.10
CA PRO A 94 0.50 -12.72 0.75
C PRO A 94 -0.77 -13.23 0.03
N ALA A 95 -1.97 -12.79 0.44
CA ALA A 95 -3.21 -13.17 -0.23
C ALA A 95 -3.27 -12.66 -1.70
N LEU A 96 -2.72 -11.46 -1.97
CA LEU A 96 -2.61 -10.96 -3.35
C LEU A 96 -1.67 -11.83 -4.19
N VAL A 97 -0.50 -12.22 -3.64
CA VAL A 97 0.45 -13.10 -4.34
C VAL A 97 -0.16 -14.48 -4.59
N GLU A 98 -0.88 -15.02 -3.60
CA GLU A 98 -1.57 -16.31 -3.73
C GLU A 98 -2.67 -16.25 -4.80
N ALA A 99 -3.52 -15.23 -4.79
CA ALA A 99 -4.57 -15.04 -5.80
C ALA A 99 -3.98 -14.89 -7.22
N PHE A 100 -2.86 -14.14 -7.35
CA PHE A 100 -2.14 -14.03 -8.60
C PHE A 100 -1.58 -15.38 -9.05
N GLY A 101 -0.94 -16.13 -8.14
CA GLY A 101 -0.35 -17.44 -8.40
C GLY A 101 -1.38 -18.50 -8.82
N GLN A 102 -2.56 -18.47 -8.22
CA GLN A 102 -3.65 -19.39 -8.51
C GLN A 102 -4.38 -19.10 -9.85
N SER A 103 -4.23 -17.89 -10.40
CA SER A 103 -4.95 -17.46 -11.59
C SER A 103 -4.08 -17.54 -12.86
N PRO A 104 -4.26 -18.56 -13.74
CA PRO A 104 -3.55 -18.63 -15.00
C PRO A 104 -3.79 -17.41 -15.89
N VAL A 105 -4.99 -16.84 -15.85
CA VAL A 105 -5.37 -15.65 -16.64
C VAL A 105 -4.57 -14.42 -16.20
N LEU A 106 -4.44 -14.18 -14.89
CA LEU A 106 -3.66 -13.06 -14.38
C LEU A 106 -2.17 -13.24 -14.71
N ARG A 107 -1.62 -14.42 -14.48
CA ARG A 107 -0.22 -14.76 -14.76
C ARG A 107 0.14 -14.62 -16.25
N GLN A 108 -0.79 -14.91 -17.12
CA GLN A 108 -0.58 -14.82 -18.57
C GLN A 108 -0.61 -13.37 -19.08
N ARG A 109 -1.42 -12.50 -18.45
CA ARG A 109 -1.72 -11.16 -18.95
C ARG A 109 -1.02 -10.04 -18.21
N HIS A 110 -0.60 -10.27 -16.97
CA HIS A 110 -0.11 -9.22 -16.06
C HIS A 110 1.22 -9.58 -15.41
N ASN A 111 1.92 -8.56 -14.95
CA ASN A 111 2.97 -8.69 -13.95
C ASN A 111 2.43 -8.23 -12.59
N LEU A 112 2.96 -8.79 -11.51
CA LEU A 112 2.68 -8.31 -10.15
C LEU A 112 3.88 -7.47 -9.66
N VAL A 113 3.62 -6.24 -9.23
CA VAL A 113 4.66 -5.33 -8.73
C VAL A 113 4.36 -4.95 -7.28
N LEU A 114 5.24 -5.37 -6.38
CA LEU A 114 5.09 -5.22 -4.95
C LEU A 114 6.16 -4.27 -4.40
N VAL A 115 5.76 -3.07 -3.97
CA VAL A 115 6.64 -2.10 -3.32
C VAL A 115 6.38 -2.13 -1.81
N LEU A 116 7.20 -2.89 -1.09
CA LEU A 116 6.95 -3.29 0.30
C LEU A 116 7.85 -2.56 1.32
N GLY A 117 8.20 -1.31 1.04
CA GLY A 117 9.17 -0.54 1.82
C GLY A 117 10.61 -0.86 1.44
N CYS A 118 11.54 -0.10 2.02
CA CYS A 118 12.98 -0.30 1.79
C CYS A 118 13.58 -1.29 2.78
N ARG A 119 14.52 -2.13 2.31
CA ARG A 119 15.24 -3.09 3.11
C ARG A 119 16.61 -3.40 2.51
N ASP A 120 17.60 -3.64 3.32
CA ASP A 120 18.89 -4.19 2.90
C ASP A 120 18.91 -5.71 3.11
N ASP A 121 18.65 -6.14 4.33
CA ASP A 121 18.59 -7.55 4.73
C ASP A 121 17.25 -7.83 5.44
N PRO A 122 16.42 -8.77 4.93
CA PRO A 122 15.17 -9.14 5.59
C PRO A 122 15.33 -9.57 7.05
N ARG A 123 16.48 -10.11 7.44
CA ARG A 123 16.78 -10.57 8.82
C ARG A 123 16.85 -9.41 9.82
N GLN A 124 17.13 -8.20 9.36
CA GLN A 124 17.19 -6.98 10.18
C GLN A 124 15.84 -6.31 10.39
N LEU A 125 14.80 -6.75 9.67
CA LEU A 125 13.46 -6.23 9.80
C LEU A 125 12.79 -6.72 11.09
N GLU A 126 11.79 -5.96 11.56
CA GLU A 126 10.90 -6.41 12.62
C GLU A 126 10.26 -7.76 12.26
N LYS A 127 9.99 -8.58 13.28
CA LYS A 127 9.46 -9.94 13.10
C LYS A 127 8.25 -9.98 12.16
N GLN A 128 7.27 -9.09 12.35
CA GLN A 128 6.07 -9.04 11.51
C GLN A 128 6.38 -8.79 10.02
N GLN A 129 7.28 -7.86 9.73
CA GLN A 129 7.67 -7.54 8.36
C GLN A 129 8.43 -8.71 7.71
N ARG A 130 9.33 -9.31 8.46
CA ARG A 130 10.08 -10.50 8.00
C ARG A 130 9.16 -11.66 7.69
N ASP A 131 8.20 -11.96 8.59
CA ASP A 131 7.26 -13.05 8.42
C ASP A 131 6.38 -12.86 7.15
N VAL A 132 5.93 -11.63 6.88
CA VAL A 132 5.17 -11.30 5.66
C VAL A 132 6.03 -11.46 4.40
N LEU A 133 7.27 -10.97 4.41
CA LEU A 133 8.17 -11.13 3.27
C LEU A 133 8.52 -12.60 3.01
N GLN A 134 8.73 -13.38 4.06
CA GLN A 134 8.98 -14.82 3.91
C GLN A 134 7.81 -15.51 3.23
N GLN A 135 6.57 -15.21 3.65
CA GLN A 135 5.37 -15.74 2.99
C GLN A 135 5.29 -15.35 1.50
N VAL A 136 5.66 -14.11 1.16
CA VAL A 136 5.74 -13.68 -0.25
C VAL A 136 6.76 -14.51 -1.03
N PHE A 137 7.96 -14.75 -0.47
CA PHE A 137 8.99 -15.55 -1.14
C PHE A 137 8.56 -17.02 -1.30
N ASP A 138 7.97 -17.60 -0.27
CA ASP A 138 7.45 -18.98 -0.31
C ASP A 138 6.34 -19.14 -1.36
N LEU A 139 5.46 -18.14 -1.53
CA LEU A 139 4.43 -18.14 -2.55
C LEU A 139 4.98 -17.94 -3.97
N VAL A 140 6.01 -17.08 -4.14
CA VAL A 140 6.71 -16.92 -5.42
C VAL A 140 7.32 -18.25 -5.86
N ASP A 141 7.97 -18.96 -4.94
CA ASP A 141 8.54 -20.28 -5.21
C ASP A 141 7.46 -21.33 -5.48
N ARG A 142 6.48 -21.43 -4.58
CA ARG A 142 5.37 -22.42 -4.67
C ARG A 142 4.63 -22.38 -6.01
N PHE A 143 4.40 -21.18 -6.56
CA PHE A 143 3.65 -20.99 -7.82
C PHE A 143 4.54 -20.75 -9.04
N ASP A 144 5.87 -20.89 -8.90
CA ASP A 144 6.85 -20.60 -9.97
C ASP A 144 6.59 -19.23 -10.63
N LEU A 145 6.56 -18.16 -9.82
CA LEU A 145 6.28 -16.80 -10.27
C LEU A 145 7.55 -16.02 -10.65
N TYR A 146 8.66 -16.70 -10.85
CA TYR A 146 9.93 -16.09 -11.24
C TYR A 146 9.82 -15.39 -12.61
N GLY A 147 10.22 -14.13 -12.63
CA GLY A 147 10.09 -13.28 -13.82
C GLY A 147 8.69 -12.72 -14.07
N GLN A 148 7.75 -12.89 -13.11
CA GLN A 148 6.38 -12.35 -13.17
C GLN A 148 6.07 -11.44 -11.98
N VAL A 149 6.87 -11.50 -10.89
CA VAL A 149 6.68 -10.71 -9.67
C VAL A 149 7.91 -9.86 -9.38
N ALA A 150 7.74 -8.55 -9.37
CA ALA A 150 8.78 -7.62 -8.96
C ALA A 150 8.57 -7.20 -7.49
N TYR A 151 9.64 -7.30 -6.69
CA TYR A 151 9.65 -6.89 -5.26
C TYR A 151 10.97 -6.20 -4.89
N PRO A 152 11.23 -5.01 -5.44
CA PRO A 152 12.50 -4.31 -5.27
C PRO A 152 12.82 -4.08 -3.79
N LYS A 153 14.12 -4.11 -3.45
CA LYS A 153 14.58 -3.89 -2.08
C LYS A 153 14.57 -2.43 -1.68
N GLN A 154 14.83 -1.55 -2.64
CA GLN A 154 14.99 -0.12 -2.42
C GLN A 154 14.15 0.65 -3.43
N HIS A 155 13.65 1.79 -3.02
CA HIS A 155 13.01 2.79 -3.87
C HIS A 155 13.13 4.17 -3.24
N SER A 156 13.15 5.21 -4.04
CA SER A 156 13.12 6.59 -3.57
C SER A 156 11.66 7.09 -3.44
N ARG A 157 11.48 8.15 -2.66
CA ARG A 157 10.17 8.81 -2.53
C ARG A 157 9.67 9.39 -3.85
N SER A 158 10.56 9.81 -4.75
CA SER A 158 10.22 10.32 -6.08
C SER A 158 9.76 9.22 -7.04
N GLN A 159 10.17 7.97 -6.82
CA GLN A 159 9.74 6.85 -7.64
C GLN A 159 8.30 6.40 -7.35
N ILE A 160 7.71 6.74 -6.21
CA ILE A 160 6.33 6.33 -5.89
C ILE A 160 5.31 6.95 -6.85
N PRO A 161 5.24 8.28 -7.07
CA PRO A 161 4.35 8.85 -8.07
C PRO A 161 4.63 8.32 -9.49
N ALA A 162 5.91 8.12 -9.82
CA ALA A 162 6.30 7.58 -11.11
C ALA A 162 5.80 6.14 -11.33
N LEU A 163 5.78 5.30 -10.29
CA LEU A 163 5.24 3.93 -10.35
C LEU A 163 3.73 3.93 -10.63
N TYR A 164 2.96 4.82 -10.02
CA TYR A 164 1.53 4.95 -10.30
C TYR A 164 1.30 5.36 -11.77
N ARG A 165 2.01 6.41 -12.26
CA ARG A 165 1.92 6.86 -13.65
C ARG A 165 2.36 5.80 -14.65
N TRP A 166 3.44 5.11 -14.35
CA TRP A 166 3.95 4.00 -15.16
C TRP A 166 2.92 2.88 -15.26
N ALA A 167 2.30 2.50 -14.15
CA ALA A 167 1.26 1.48 -14.16
C ALA A 167 0.02 1.94 -14.95
N ALA A 168 -0.41 3.19 -14.78
CA ALA A 168 -1.53 3.76 -15.52
C ALA A 168 -1.27 3.77 -17.03
N SER A 169 -0.07 4.21 -17.46
CA SER A 169 0.31 4.27 -18.89
C SER A 169 0.37 2.91 -19.58
N ARG A 170 0.47 1.82 -18.81
CA ARG A 170 0.48 0.43 -19.31
C ARG A 170 -0.86 -0.29 -19.18
N GLY A 171 -1.93 0.41 -18.80
CA GLY A 171 -3.24 -0.20 -18.56
C GLY A 171 -3.25 -1.12 -17.35
N GLY A 172 -2.41 -0.84 -16.36
CA GLY A 172 -2.34 -1.58 -15.11
C GLY A 172 -3.44 -1.20 -14.12
N LEU A 173 -3.38 -1.81 -12.95
CA LEU A 173 -4.30 -1.59 -11.83
C LEU A 173 -3.51 -1.39 -10.54
N PHE A 174 -3.99 -0.51 -9.66
CA PHE A 174 -3.55 -0.48 -8.27
C PHE A 174 -4.39 -1.47 -7.44
N VAL A 175 -3.74 -2.30 -6.63
CA VAL A 175 -4.43 -3.28 -5.78
C VAL A 175 -4.09 -3.03 -4.33
N ASN A 176 -5.11 -2.77 -3.51
CA ASN A 176 -4.99 -2.67 -2.06
C ASN A 176 -5.78 -3.81 -1.39
N PRO A 177 -5.14 -4.94 -1.08
CA PRO A 177 -5.79 -6.12 -0.52
C PRO A 177 -5.88 -6.08 1.02
N ALA A 178 -5.75 -4.91 1.63
CA ALA A 178 -5.73 -4.77 3.09
C ALA A 178 -6.95 -5.41 3.73
N LEU A 179 -6.77 -6.05 4.89
CA LEU A 179 -7.90 -6.59 5.67
C LEU A 179 -8.82 -5.48 6.17
N THR A 180 -8.22 -4.34 6.51
CA THR A 180 -8.90 -3.09 6.83
C THR A 180 -8.00 -1.94 6.41
N GLU A 181 -8.53 -0.97 5.68
CA GLU A 181 -7.80 0.23 5.27
C GLU A 181 -8.39 1.47 5.97
N PRO A 182 -7.74 1.99 7.01
CA PRO A 182 -8.31 3.08 7.81
C PRO A 182 -8.63 4.34 7.02
N PHE A 183 -7.75 4.74 6.08
CA PHE A 183 -7.97 5.92 5.25
C PHE A 183 -7.68 5.69 3.77
N GLY A 184 -6.57 5.04 3.40
CA GLY A 184 -6.25 4.72 2.01
C GLY A 184 -5.54 5.84 1.24
N LEU A 185 -4.57 6.55 1.83
CA LEU A 185 -3.75 7.53 1.09
C LEU A 185 -3.20 6.99 -0.22
N THR A 186 -2.77 5.72 -0.25
CA THR A 186 -2.28 5.07 -1.48
C THR A 186 -3.35 4.92 -2.55
N LEU A 187 -4.64 4.84 -2.18
CA LEU A 187 -5.75 4.84 -3.12
C LEU A 187 -5.94 6.22 -3.74
N LEU A 188 -5.89 7.28 -2.92
CA LEU A 188 -5.97 8.66 -3.42
C LEU A 188 -4.77 9.01 -4.31
N GLU A 189 -3.57 8.57 -3.95
CA GLU A 189 -2.35 8.73 -4.75
C GLU A 189 -2.47 8.06 -6.12
N ALA A 190 -2.97 6.82 -6.15
CA ALA A 190 -3.23 6.06 -7.39
C ALA A 190 -4.28 6.77 -8.26
N ALA A 191 -5.41 7.19 -7.67
CA ALA A 191 -6.47 7.92 -8.34
C ALA A 191 -5.97 9.24 -8.94
N ALA A 192 -5.21 10.01 -8.17
CA ALA A 192 -4.62 11.27 -8.62
C ALA A 192 -3.66 11.08 -9.81
N CYS A 193 -3.03 9.93 -9.93
CA CYS A 193 -2.19 9.54 -11.08
C CYS A 193 -2.98 8.91 -12.24
N GLY A 194 -4.31 8.80 -12.15
CA GLY A 194 -5.16 8.21 -13.18
C GLY A 194 -5.09 6.69 -13.25
N LEU A 195 -4.60 6.02 -12.22
CA LEU A 195 -4.50 4.55 -12.17
C LEU A 195 -5.79 3.95 -11.60
N PRO A 196 -6.53 3.11 -12.36
CA PRO A 196 -7.68 2.38 -11.84
C PRO A 196 -7.28 1.49 -10.65
N MET A 197 -8.22 1.24 -9.74
CA MET A 197 -7.90 0.53 -8.52
C MET A 197 -8.93 -0.54 -8.15
N VAL A 198 -8.44 -1.55 -7.41
CA VAL A 198 -9.23 -2.53 -6.68
C VAL A 198 -8.79 -2.49 -5.22
N ALA A 199 -9.74 -2.33 -4.33
CA ALA A 199 -9.49 -2.25 -2.90
C ALA A 199 -10.47 -3.10 -2.11
N THR A 200 -10.15 -3.37 -0.84
CA THR A 200 -11.09 -3.93 0.13
C THR A 200 -12.23 -2.93 0.37
N ASP A 201 -13.39 -3.44 0.74
CA ASP A 201 -14.58 -2.69 1.14
C ASP A 201 -14.68 -2.50 2.67
N ASP A 202 -13.69 -2.96 3.43
CA ASP A 202 -13.60 -2.72 4.88
C ASP A 202 -12.59 -1.59 5.16
N GLY A 203 -13.12 -0.43 5.53
CA GLY A 203 -12.28 0.72 5.82
C GLY A 203 -13.01 2.04 5.85
N GLY A 204 -12.23 3.13 5.86
CA GLY A 204 -12.69 4.51 5.84
C GLY A 204 -12.81 5.15 4.45
N PRO A 205 -12.11 4.67 3.38
CA PRO A 205 -12.28 5.20 2.02
C PRO A 205 -13.65 4.99 1.43
#